data_5a39ef6fba949953ceea73af916eda9b
#
_entry.id   5a39ef6fba949953ceea73af916eda9b
#
_cell.length_a   1.000
_cell.length_b   1.000
_cell.length_c   1.000
_cell.angle_alpha   90.00
_cell.angle_beta   90.00
_cell.angle_gamma   90.00
#
_symmetry.space_group_name_H-M   'P 1'
#
loop_
_entity.id
_entity.type
_entity.pdbx_description
1 polymer ?
#
loop_
_entity_poly.entity_id
_entity_poly.type
_entity_poly.pdbx_seq_one_letter_code
_entity_poly.pdbx_strand_id
1 'polypeptide(L)'
;MPNFTYSARNNQGKEVKGKIEARDGQAVVEILQDKGLVVVNVKEQATFDIESLGQINIGGVPMKDKVVFMRQLATMVGAGLPLTRGLQVMEQQISNPMFKRVITQVKSSVEAGKSLAESFRNSDEVFDDVTINLIEAGESSGNLDDILNKLAIELEESKKLQGKLKGALTYPLILLVIIVGVMVLMMLVLVPAMSDIYGEFGGELPTITRVMVAMSDFFINYWWAIVIVLLGLLIGYKVWVDTPKGKRTKDKIIVKIPIMGTIVSKMQLAQFTRLLGLLLGSGLSIIRALELTAMSLSNDMFKEVIFQAKEEVERGGSLALPIARSDYYPLIVSSMIAVGEETGELDTVLAKVSQYYKEEVDQATENMSSLLEPIFLVIMGVAVAFIALGVYTPMFQLSEVMGMVVDIKNLIV
;
A
#
# COMPACT_ATOMS: atom_id res chain seq x y z
N MET A 1 -2.18 -34.39 -14.32
CA MET A 1 -2.09 -34.76 -15.76
C MET A 1 -2.96 -33.80 -16.54
N PRO A 2 -2.60 -33.39 -17.76
CA PRO A 2 -3.45 -32.51 -18.55
C PRO A 2 -4.77 -33.17 -18.94
N ASN A 3 -5.86 -32.40 -18.98
CA ASN A 3 -7.17 -32.86 -19.40
C ASN A 3 -7.35 -32.62 -20.89
N PHE A 4 -7.80 -33.65 -21.61
CA PHE A 4 -8.08 -33.59 -23.05
C PHE A 4 -9.58 -33.76 -23.29
N THR A 5 -10.12 -32.96 -24.19
CA THR A 5 -11.47 -33.16 -24.74
C THR A 5 -11.32 -33.85 -26.09
N TYR A 6 -12.01 -34.97 -26.24
CA TYR A 6 -11.97 -35.72 -27.50
C TYR A 6 -13.33 -35.80 -28.17
N SER A 7 -13.30 -35.92 -29.49
CA SER A 7 -14.42 -36.34 -30.33
C SER A 7 -13.94 -37.58 -31.10
N ALA A 8 -14.66 -38.69 -30.95
CA ALA A 8 -14.36 -39.98 -31.56
C ALA A 8 -15.63 -40.59 -32.17
N ARG A 9 -15.52 -41.56 -33.09
CA ARG A 9 -16.65 -42.33 -33.63
C ARG A 9 -16.54 -43.76 -33.19
N ASN A 10 -17.67 -44.35 -32.84
CA ASN A 10 -17.79 -45.78 -32.54
C ASN A 10 -17.94 -46.61 -33.83
N ASN A 11 -17.87 -47.94 -33.75
CA ASN A 11 -18.00 -48.85 -34.90
C ASN A 11 -19.36 -48.74 -35.65
N GLN A 12 -20.31 -48.00 -35.11
CA GLN A 12 -21.61 -47.73 -35.75
C GLN A 12 -21.65 -46.32 -36.38
N GLY A 13 -20.50 -45.59 -36.45
CA GLY A 13 -20.38 -44.28 -37.06
C GLY A 13 -20.92 -43.14 -36.19
N LYS A 14 -21.39 -43.40 -34.98
CA LYS A 14 -21.95 -42.38 -34.06
C LYS A 14 -20.85 -41.62 -33.36
N GLU A 15 -20.95 -40.28 -33.34
CA GLU A 15 -20.00 -39.40 -32.66
C GLU A 15 -20.12 -39.49 -31.15
N VAL A 16 -19.01 -39.74 -30.46
CA VAL A 16 -18.89 -39.76 -28.99
C VAL A 16 -17.91 -38.70 -28.57
N LYS A 17 -18.35 -37.81 -27.68
CA LYS A 17 -17.49 -36.75 -27.08
C LYS A 17 -17.33 -37.04 -25.59
N GLY A 18 -16.11 -36.75 -25.09
CA GLY A 18 -15.79 -36.93 -23.68
C GLY A 18 -14.54 -36.21 -23.25
N LYS A 19 -14.23 -36.32 -21.97
CA LYS A 19 -13.00 -35.81 -21.38
C LYS A 19 -12.18 -36.99 -20.86
N ILE A 20 -10.87 -36.91 -20.98
CA ILE A 20 -9.92 -37.91 -20.52
C ILE A 20 -8.65 -37.25 -20.02
N GLU A 21 -8.09 -37.76 -18.93
CA GLU A 21 -6.78 -37.37 -18.43
C GLU A 21 -5.71 -38.26 -19.05
N ALA A 22 -4.70 -37.63 -19.64
CA ALA A 22 -3.57 -38.35 -20.21
C ALA A 22 -2.28 -37.52 -20.14
N ARG A 23 -1.13 -38.17 -20.33
CA ARG A 23 0.17 -37.50 -20.30
C ARG A 23 0.39 -36.58 -21.51
N ASP A 24 -0.12 -36.95 -22.67
CA ASP A 24 -0.04 -36.22 -23.92
C ASP A 24 -1.19 -36.62 -24.88
N GLY A 25 -1.32 -35.93 -25.99
CA GLY A 25 -2.38 -36.19 -26.98
C GLY A 25 -2.22 -37.58 -27.66
N GLN A 26 -1.03 -38.15 -27.70
CA GLN A 26 -0.79 -39.50 -28.27
C GLN A 26 -1.34 -40.56 -27.33
N ALA A 27 -1.12 -40.42 -26.05
CA ALA A 27 -1.67 -41.34 -25.04
C ALA A 27 -3.20 -41.33 -25.03
N VAL A 28 -3.86 -40.18 -25.33
CA VAL A 28 -5.32 -40.12 -25.51
C VAL A 28 -5.76 -40.95 -26.69
N VAL A 29 -5.06 -40.88 -27.82
CA VAL A 29 -5.39 -41.64 -29.03
C VAL A 29 -5.27 -43.14 -28.76
N GLU A 30 -4.19 -43.60 -28.09
CA GLU A 30 -3.99 -45.03 -27.73
C GLU A 30 -5.14 -45.53 -26.84
N ILE A 31 -5.47 -44.80 -25.75
CA ILE A 31 -6.53 -45.20 -24.84
C ILE A 31 -7.91 -45.28 -25.53
N LEU A 32 -8.16 -44.40 -26.48
CA LEU A 32 -9.43 -44.36 -27.21
C LEU A 32 -9.49 -45.45 -28.30
N GLN A 33 -8.38 -45.80 -28.93
CA GLN A 33 -8.25 -46.93 -29.87
C GLN A 33 -8.45 -48.27 -29.17
N ASP A 34 -7.86 -48.44 -27.99
CA ASP A 34 -8.07 -49.63 -27.16
C ASP A 34 -9.54 -49.81 -26.77
N LYS A 35 -10.33 -48.75 -26.68
CA LYS A 35 -11.78 -48.77 -26.46
C LYS A 35 -12.60 -48.91 -27.74
N GLY A 36 -11.97 -49.17 -28.86
CA GLY A 36 -12.64 -49.38 -30.15
C GLY A 36 -13.25 -48.08 -30.77
N LEU A 37 -12.71 -46.95 -30.37
CA LEU A 37 -13.17 -45.61 -30.84
C LEU A 37 -12.15 -45.04 -31.87
N VAL A 38 -12.66 -44.59 -33.01
CA VAL A 38 -11.87 -43.89 -34.00
C VAL A 38 -11.83 -42.39 -33.64
N VAL A 39 -10.65 -41.91 -33.30
CA VAL A 39 -10.46 -40.51 -32.86
C VAL A 39 -10.59 -39.57 -34.06
N VAL A 40 -11.45 -38.57 -33.96
CA VAL A 40 -11.66 -37.53 -34.96
C VAL A 40 -10.92 -36.25 -34.61
N ASN A 41 -10.95 -35.87 -33.32
CA ASN A 41 -10.29 -34.66 -32.84
C ASN A 41 -9.92 -34.81 -31.37
N VAL A 42 -8.71 -34.38 -30.98
CA VAL A 42 -8.23 -34.27 -29.59
C VAL A 42 -7.75 -32.85 -29.42
N LYS A 43 -8.32 -32.17 -28.44
CA LYS A 43 -7.85 -30.84 -28.03
C LYS A 43 -7.47 -30.87 -26.56
N GLU A 44 -6.29 -30.42 -26.27
CA GLU A 44 -5.90 -30.13 -24.90
C GLU A 44 -6.83 -29.03 -24.38
N GLN A 45 -7.57 -29.37 -23.33
CA GLN A 45 -8.38 -28.37 -22.65
C GLN A 45 -7.38 -27.52 -21.88
N ALA A 46 -7.08 -26.31 -22.36
CA ALA A 46 -6.50 -25.29 -21.50
C ALA A 46 -7.47 -25.12 -20.33
N THR A 47 -7.21 -25.82 -19.26
CA THR A 47 -7.83 -25.53 -17.98
C THR A 47 -7.38 -24.12 -17.63
N PHE A 48 -8.23 -23.14 -17.87
CA PHE A 48 -8.19 -21.92 -17.09
C PHE A 48 -8.50 -22.37 -15.66
N ASP A 49 -7.42 -22.70 -14.95
CA ASP A 49 -7.48 -23.01 -13.54
C ASP A 49 -7.96 -21.75 -12.84
N ILE A 50 -9.26 -21.71 -12.53
CA ILE A 50 -9.84 -20.64 -11.70
C ILE A 50 -9.13 -20.63 -10.34
N GLU A 51 -8.57 -21.76 -9.89
CA GLU A 51 -7.67 -21.83 -8.74
C GLU A 51 -6.33 -21.13 -8.98
N SER A 52 -5.81 -21.10 -10.22
CA SER A 52 -4.60 -20.32 -10.55
C SER A 52 -4.86 -18.82 -10.61
N LEU A 53 -6.09 -18.39 -10.95
CA LEU A 53 -6.52 -16.99 -10.87
C LEU A 53 -6.65 -16.53 -9.40
N GLY A 54 -7.00 -17.43 -8.48
CA GLY A 54 -6.97 -17.18 -7.03
C GLY A 54 -5.54 -17.10 -6.45
N GLN A 55 -4.53 -17.58 -7.18
CA GLN A 55 -3.11 -17.55 -6.80
C GLN A 55 -2.32 -16.42 -7.45
N ILE A 56 -2.94 -15.58 -8.28
CA ILE A 56 -2.35 -14.28 -8.67
C ILE A 56 -2.40 -13.39 -7.42
N ASN A 57 -1.42 -13.56 -6.55
CA ASN A 57 -1.20 -12.72 -5.38
C ASN A 57 -0.69 -11.35 -5.86
N ILE A 58 -1.65 -10.48 -6.26
CA ILE A 58 -1.39 -9.09 -6.70
C ILE A 58 -0.81 -8.23 -5.55
N GLY A 59 -0.60 -8.80 -4.36
CA GLY A 59 -0.32 -8.06 -3.13
C GLY A 59 0.99 -8.40 -2.38
N GLY A 60 1.91 -9.20 -2.90
CA GLY A 60 3.14 -9.54 -2.17
C GLY A 60 2.89 -10.21 -0.79
N VAL A 61 3.89 -10.22 0.10
CA VAL A 61 3.78 -10.75 1.46
C VAL A 61 3.33 -9.65 2.42
N PRO A 62 2.17 -9.80 3.10
CA PRO A 62 1.67 -8.81 4.06
C PRO A 62 2.67 -8.58 5.21
N MET A 63 2.82 -7.31 5.65
CA MET A 63 3.69 -6.97 6.79
C MET A 63 3.32 -7.75 8.06
N LYS A 64 2.03 -8.07 8.26
CA LYS A 64 1.56 -8.88 9.38
C LYS A 64 2.25 -10.26 9.41
N ASP A 65 2.36 -10.90 8.26
CA ASP A 65 2.92 -12.25 8.15
C ASP A 65 4.44 -12.23 8.35
N LYS A 66 5.13 -11.20 7.85
CA LYS A 66 6.57 -10.98 8.11
C LYS A 66 6.86 -10.78 9.59
N VAL A 67 6.05 -9.97 10.28
CA VAL A 67 6.17 -9.71 11.73
C VAL A 67 5.98 -11.01 12.52
N VAL A 68 4.91 -11.78 12.23
CA VAL A 68 4.63 -13.03 12.94
C VAL A 68 5.76 -14.03 12.71
N PHE A 69 6.22 -14.17 11.47
CA PHE A 69 7.34 -15.04 11.12
C PHE A 69 8.60 -14.67 11.90
N MET A 70 9.01 -13.40 11.83
CA MET A 70 10.26 -12.96 12.48
C MET A 70 10.19 -13.11 14.00
N ARG A 71 9.06 -12.76 14.63
CA ARG A 71 8.87 -12.91 16.08
C ARG A 71 8.90 -14.37 16.53
N GLN A 72 8.24 -15.26 15.81
CA GLN A 72 8.22 -16.66 16.16
C GLN A 72 9.59 -17.33 15.91
N LEU A 73 10.24 -17.00 14.80
CA LEU A 73 11.59 -17.52 14.51
C LEU A 73 12.59 -17.05 15.58
N ALA A 74 12.57 -15.73 15.94
CA ALA A 74 13.39 -15.19 17.00
C ALA A 74 13.17 -15.92 18.34
N THR A 75 11.89 -16.16 18.69
CA THR A 75 11.53 -16.88 19.94
C THR A 75 12.06 -18.31 19.92
N MET A 76 11.93 -19.04 18.82
CA MET A 76 12.39 -20.42 18.71
C MET A 76 13.92 -20.52 18.74
N VAL A 77 14.61 -19.66 18.01
CA VAL A 77 16.09 -19.64 17.99
C VAL A 77 16.63 -19.19 19.33
N GLY A 78 16.05 -18.16 19.97
CA GLY A 78 16.41 -17.72 21.32
C GLY A 78 16.15 -18.76 22.41
N ALA A 79 15.20 -19.67 22.18
CA ALA A 79 14.99 -20.85 23.07
C ALA A 79 15.95 -22.01 22.77
N GLY A 80 16.91 -21.85 21.86
CA GLY A 80 17.89 -22.87 21.49
C GLY A 80 17.40 -23.90 20.47
N LEU A 81 16.25 -23.68 19.81
CA LEU A 81 15.79 -24.57 18.74
C LEU A 81 16.69 -24.38 17.50
N PRO A 82 17.18 -25.47 16.86
CA PRO A 82 17.93 -25.34 15.62
C PRO A 82 17.17 -24.57 14.55
N LEU A 83 17.86 -23.69 13.83
CA LEU A 83 17.27 -22.79 12.82
C LEU A 83 16.45 -23.57 11.76
N THR A 84 16.97 -24.70 11.25
CA THR A 84 16.27 -25.56 10.30
C THR A 84 14.93 -26.06 10.85
N ARG A 85 14.90 -26.42 12.13
CA ARG A 85 13.66 -26.87 12.79
C ARG A 85 12.66 -25.69 12.98
N GLY A 86 13.16 -24.49 13.33
CA GLY A 86 12.36 -23.29 13.38
C GLY A 86 11.72 -22.96 12.04
N LEU A 87 12.51 -22.99 10.96
CA LEU A 87 12.01 -22.77 9.59
C LEU A 87 10.98 -23.82 9.16
N GLN A 88 11.17 -25.09 9.56
CA GLN A 88 10.20 -26.17 9.27
C GLN A 88 8.85 -25.92 9.96
N VAL A 89 8.86 -25.48 11.22
CA VAL A 89 7.63 -25.13 11.96
C VAL A 89 6.93 -23.94 11.30
N MET A 90 7.68 -22.91 10.93
CA MET A 90 7.14 -21.74 10.26
C MET A 90 6.52 -22.05 8.90
N GLU A 91 7.16 -22.89 8.10
CA GLU A 91 6.64 -23.35 6.80
C GLU A 91 5.22 -23.95 6.92
N GLN A 92 4.96 -24.71 7.99
CA GLN A 92 3.64 -25.31 8.24
C GLN A 92 2.56 -24.31 8.67
N GLN A 93 2.96 -23.22 9.32
CA GLN A 93 2.04 -22.22 9.86
C GLN A 93 1.70 -21.08 8.88
N ILE A 94 2.53 -20.88 7.85
CA ILE A 94 2.34 -19.81 6.87
C ILE A 94 1.18 -20.15 5.93
N SER A 95 0.16 -19.27 5.94
CA SER A 95 -1.02 -19.39 5.08
C SER A 95 -0.85 -18.71 3.72
N ASN A 96 -0.01 -17.66 3.61
CA ASN A 96 0.25 -16.95 2.37
C ASN A 96 1.07 -17.85 1.42
N PRO A 97 0.55 -18.19 0.21
CA PRO A 97 1.22 -19.15 -0.69
C PRO A 97 2.59 -18.68 -1.19
N MET A 98 2.74 -17.36 -1.46
CA MET A 98 4.01 -16.77 -1.89
C MET A 98 5.03 -16.87 -0.76
N PHE A 99 4.66 -16.46 0.45
CA PHE A 99 5.54 -16.50 1.60
C PHE A 99 5.95 -17.92 1.96
N LYS A 100 5.00 -18.86 1.93
CA LYS A 100 5.28 -20.28 2.16
C LYS A 100 6.31 -20.81 1.19
N ARG A 101 6.20 -20.50 -0.11
CA ARG A 101 7.16 -20.90 -1.15
C ARG A 101 8.56 -20.37 -0.83
N VAL A 102 8.66 -19.07 -0.46
CA VAL A 102 9.93 -18.45 -0.07
C VAL A 102 10.54 -19.16 1.13
N ILE A 103 9.77 -19.42 2.19
CA ILE A 103 10.29 -20.08 3.39
C ILE A 103 10.66 -21.55 3.12
N THR A 104 9.92 -22.27 2.25
CA THR A 104 10.31 -23.60 1.80
C THR A 104 11.66 -23.58 1.08
N GLN A 105 11.89 -22.62 0.20
CA GLN A 105 13.15 -22.45 -0.52
C GLN A 105 14.30 -22.08 0.42
N VAL A 106 14.08 -21.13 1.35
CA VAL A 106 15.04 -20.72 2.37
C VAL A 106 15.41 -21.91 3.25
N LYS A 107 14.42 -22.67 3.75
CA LYS A 107 14.65 -23.88 4.54
C LYS A 107 15.54 -24.86 3.80
N SER A 108 15.21 -25.21 2.55
CA SER A 108 16.00 -26.14 1.76
C SER A 108 17.44 -25.65 1.52
N SER A 109 17.64 -24.34 1.33
CA SER A 109 18.97 -23.74 1.17
C SER A 109 19.79 -23.83 2.46
N VAL A 110 19.18 -23.56 3.62
CA VAL A 110 19.82 -23.68 4.93
C VAL A 110 20.13 -25.14 5.26
N GLU A 111 19.24 -26.08 4.95
CA GLU A 111 19.49 -27.53 5.07
C GLU A 111 20.65 -27.99 4.18
N ALA A 112 20.85 -27.34 3.04
CA ALA A 112 22.00 -27.58 2.14
C ALA A 112 23.30 -26.90 2.63
N GLY A 113 23.29 -26.24 3.80
CA GLY A 113 24.47 -25.63 4.41
C GLY A 113 24.73 -24.17 4.04
N LYS A 114 23.81 -23.52 3.34
CA LYS A 114 23.90 -22.07 3.09
C LYS A 114 23.55 -21.27 4.32
N SER A 115 24.07 -20.03 4.42
CA SER A 115 23.68 -19.11 5.47
C SER A 115 22.20 -18.66 5.31
N LEU A 116 21.56 -18.25 6.40
CA LEU A 116 20.19 -17.72 6.37
C LEU A 116 20.12 -16.44 5.53
N ALA A 117 21.12 -15.56 5.69
CA ALA A 117 21.22 -14.32 4.91
C ALA A 117 21.34 -14.59 3.41
N GLU A 118 22.23 -15.51 2.99
CA GLU A 118 22.37 -15.92 1.59
C GLU A 118 21.07 -16.54 1.06
N SER A 119 20.42 -17.36 1.86
CA SER A 119 19.17 -18.02 1.50
C SER A 119 18.03 -17.03 1.26
N PHE A 120 17.91 -15.95 2.06
CA PHE A 120 16.95 -14.88 1.83
C PHE A 120 17.32 -14.00 0.63
N ARG A 121 18.61 -13.69 0.44
CA ARG A 121 19.09 -12.87 -0.70
C ARG A 121 18.81 -13.54 -2.05
N ASN A 122 18.84 -14.85 -2.10
CA ASN A 122 18.60 -15.66 -3.30
C ASN A 122 17.12 -16.07 -3.47
N SER A 123 16.23 -15.61 -2.61
CA SER A 123 14.78 -15.81 -2.72
C SER A 123 14.08 -14.59 -3.30
N ASP A 124 12.77 -14.72 -3.58
CA ASP A 124 11.94 -13.56 -3.95
C ASP A 124 12.07 -12.46 -2.88
N GLU A 125 12.08 -11.19 -3.29
CA GLU A 125 12.30 -10.00 -2.44
C GLU A 125 11.23 -9.82 -1.33
N VAL A 126 11.23 -10.70 -0.35
CA VAL A 126 10.31 -10.63 0.81
C VAL A 126 10.85 -9.73 1.89
N PHE A 127 12.15 -9.79 2.16
CA PHE A 127 12.83 -8.95 3.14
C PHE A 127 13.77 -7.97 2.43
N ASP A 128 13.91 -6.79 3.02
CA ASP A 128 14.78 -5.74 2.51
C ASP A 128 16.27 -6.02 2.81
N ASP A 129 17.13 -5.27 2.13
CA ASP A 129 18.58 -5.39 2.29
C ASP A 129 19.03 -5.16 3.73
N VAL A 130 18.36 -4.29 4.49
CA VAL A 130 18.70 -4.04 5.90
C VAL A 130 18.48 -5.31 6.73
N THR A 131 17.32 -5.94 6.58
CA THR A 131 17.01 -7.20 7.27
C THR A 131 18.02 -8.28 6.92
N ILE A 132 18.36 -8.45 5.64
CA ILE A 132 19.30 -9.47 5.18
C ILE A 132 20.72 -9.21 5.71
N ASN A 133 21.20 -7.97 5.68
CA ASN A 133 22.53 -7.62 6.18
C ASN A 133 22.64 -7.73 7.71
N LEU A 134 21.56 -7.46 8.45
CA LEU A 134 21.53 -7.69 9.89
C LEU A 134 21.57 -9.19 10.22
N ILE A 135 20.84 -10.03 9.48
CA ILE A 135 20.92 -11.48 9.63
C ILE A 135 22.36 -11.95 9.36
N GLU A 136 23.01 -11.45 8.29
CA GLU A 136 24.40 -11.79 7.95
C GLU A 136 25.37 -11.41 9.08
N ALA A 137 25.19 -10.23 9.67
CA ALA A 137 25.99 -9.78 10.83
C ALA A 137 25.77 -10.70 12.05
N GLY A 138 24.50 -11.08 12.32
CA GLY A 138 24.17 -12.00 13.40
C GLY A 138 24.73 -13.39 13.23
N GLU A 139 24.69 -13.94 12.01
CA GLU A 139 25.30 -15.23 11.67
C GLU A 139 26.82 -15.19 11.83
N SER A 140 27.46 -14.13 11.33
CA SER A 140 28.91 -13.98 11.36
C SER A 140 29.45 -13.77 12.78
N SER A 141 28.69 -13.12 13.66
CA SER A 141 29.06 -12.89 15.05
C SER A 141 28.62 -14.00 16.01
N GLY A 142 27.80 -14.95 15.54
CA GLY A 142 27.20 -16.00 16.38
C GLY A 142 26.05 -15.53 17.28
N ASN A 143 25.54 -14.32 17.09
CA ASN A 143 24.48 -13.68 17.89
C ASN A 143 23.17 -13.59 17.07
N LEU A 144 22.82 -14.64 16.32
CA LEU A 144 21.66 -14.64 15.45
C LEU A 144 20.34 -14.47 16.21
N ASP A 145 20.25 -15.01 17.43
CA ASP A 145 19.09 -14.89 18.31
C ASP A 145 18.81 -13.44 18.71
N ASP A 146 19.83 -12.68 19.12
CA ASP A 146 19.68 -11.26 19.45
C ASP A 146 19.27 -10.43 18.21
N ILE A 147 19.91 -10.68 17.07
CA ILE A 147 19.57 -9.99 15.81
C ILE A 147 18.14 -10.31 15.37
N LEU A 148 17.72 -11.55 15.39
CA LEU A 148 16.34 -11.91 15.03
C LEU A 148 15.32 -11.25 15.96
N ASN A 149 15.63 -11.15 17.27
CA ASN A 149 14.77 -10.44 18.22
C ASN A 149 14.70 -8.94 17.91
N LYS A 150 15.84 -8.29 17.63
CA LYS A 150 15.90 -6.88 17.21
C LYS A 150 15.10 -6.65 15.94
N LEU A 151 15.22 -7.53 14.93
CA LEU A 151 14.46 -7.47 13.69
C LEU A 151 12.95 -7.67 13.92
N ALA A 152 12.57 -8.57 14.83
CA ALA A 152 11.17 -8.76 15.17
C ALA A 152 10.56 -7.48 15.77
N ILE A 153 11.28 -6.83 16.69
CA ILE A 153 10.87 -5.54 17.28
C ILE A 153 10.77 -4.47 16.18
N GLU A 154 11.75 -4.41 15.27
CA GLU A 154 11.78 -3.45 14.17
C GLU A 154 10.56 -3.58 13.25
N LEU A 155 10.24 -4.80 12.83
CA LEU A 155 9.08 -5.07 11.99
C LEU A 155 7.75 -4.81 12.72
N GLU A 156 7.68 -5.08 14.03
CA GLU A 156 6.51 -4.76 14.85
C GLU A 156 6.27 -3.25 14.94
N GLU A 157 7.33 -2.47 15.18
CA GLU A 157 7.24 -1.00 15.26
C GLU A 157 6.87 -0.41 13.89
N SER A 158 7.46 -0.91 12.81
CA SER A 158 7.10 -0.50 11.43
C SER A 158 5.62 -0.80 11.13
N LYS A 159 5.13 -1.98 11.49
CA LYS A 159 3.71 -2.35 11.35
C LYS A 159 2.79 -1.46 12.19
N LYS A 160 3.18 -1.17 13.44
CA LYS A 160 2.41 -0.31 14.36
C LYS A 160 2.27 1.10 13.78
N LEU A 161 3.36 1.66 13.25
CA LEU A 161 3.37 2.96 12.59
C LEU A 161 2.46 2.99 11.35
N GLN A 162 2.57 1.97 10.47
CA GLN A 162 1.67 1.83 9.32
C GLN A 162 0.19 1.73 9.75
N GLY A 163 -0.09 1.01 10.83
CA GLY A 163 -1.43 0.88 11.41
C GLY A 163 -1.98 2.21 11.92
N LYS A 164 -1.17 3.00 12.63
CA LYS A 164 -1.54 4.33 13.12
C LYS A 164 -1.86 5.28 11.97
N LEU A 165 -1.01 5.33 10.93
CA LEU A 165 -1.25 6.18 9.76
C LEU A 165 -2.52 5.79 9.00
N LYS A 166 -2.75 4.49 8.79
CA LYS A 166 -3.98 4.00 8.15
C LYS A 166 -5.20 4.32 9.00
N GLY A 167 -5.13 4.10 10.31
CA GLY A 167 -6.23 4.41 11.24
C GLY A 167 -6.60 5.88 11.23
N ALA A 168 -5.61 6.78 11.25
CA ALA A 168 -5.82 8.22 11.21
C ALA A 168 -6.54 8.69 9.93
N LEU A 169 -6.33 8.02 8.80
CA LEU A 169 -6.96 8.34 7.52
C LEU A 169 -8.31 7.63 7.30
N THR A 170 -8.63 6.60 8.09
CA THR A 170 -9.85 5.81 7.87
C THR A 170 -11.12 6.62 8.10
N TYR A 171 -11.20 7.34 9.22
CA TYR A 171 -12.37 8.17 9.56
C TYR A 171 -12.63 9.27 8.51
N PRO A 172 -11.64 10.09 8.12
CA PRO A 172 -11.79 11.07 7.04
C PRO A 172 -12.27 10.46 5.72
N LEU A 173 -11.73 9.32 5.35
CA LEU A 173 -12.12 8.65 4.10
C LEU A 173 -13.58 8.19 4.12
N ILE A 174 -14.04 7.62 5.24
CA ILE A 174 -15.45 7.19 5.40
C ILE A 174 -16.38 8.41 5.28
N LEU A 175 -16.07 9.51 5.96
CA LEU A 175 -16.87 10.73 5.86
C LEU A 175 -16.93 11.27 4.43
N LEU A 176 -15.80 11.30 3.73
CA LEU A 176 -15.73 11.74 2.35
C LEU A 176 -16.61 10.87 1.44
N VAL A 177 -16.55 9.56 1.61
CA VAL A 177 -17.38 8.60 0.85
C VAL A 177 -18.87 8.85 1.11
N ILE A 178 -19.26 9.11 2.37
CA ILE A 178 -20.65 9.41 2.72
C ILE A 178 -21.11 10.72 2.07
N ILE A 179 -20.31 11.79 2.18
CA ILE A 179 -20.63 13.10 1.58
C ILE A 179 -20.79 12.96 0.06
N VAL A 180 -19.84 12.34 -0.61
CA VAL A 180 -19.91 12.11 -2.06
C VAL A 180 -21.12 11.24 -2.41
N GLY A 181 -21.39 10.19 -1.65
CA GLY A 181 -22.55 9.32 -1.87
C GLY A 181 -23.88 10.07 -1.77
N VAL A 182 -24.03 10.93 -0.76
CA VAL A 182 -25.22 11.79 -0.61
C VAL A 182 -25.34 12.78 -1.76
N MET A 183 -24.25 13.43 -2.17
CA MET A 183 -24.26 14.36 -3.31
C MET A 183 -24.63 13.65 -4.62
N VAL A 184 -24.09 12.46 -4.87
CA VAL A 184 -24.44 11.66 -6.05
C VAL A 184 -25.91 11.26 -6.02
N LEU A 185 -26.43 10.80 -4.88
CA LEU A 185 -27.84 10.42 -4.74
C LEU A 185 -28.75 11.63 -4.99
N MET A 186 -28.40 12.81 -4.47
CA MET A 186 -29.13 14.04 -4.73
C MET A 186 -29.15 14.40 -6.21
N MET A 187 -28.01 14.32 -6.89
CA MET A 187 -27.90 14.61 -8.32
C MET A 187 -28.65 13.61 -9.20
N LEU A 188 -28.67 12.31 -8.82
CA LEU A 188 -29.32 11.28 -9.62
C LEU A 188 -30.86 11.20 -9.42
N VAL A 189 -31.34 11.57 -8.22
CA VAL A 189 -32.76 11.36 -7.86
C VAL A 189 -33.49 12.68 -7.68
N LEU A 190 -32.98 13.57 -6.83
CA LEU A 190 -33.74 14.75 -6.44
C LEU A 190 -33.70 15.85 -7.51
N VAL A 191 -32.56 16.09 -8.12
CA VAL A 191 -32.40 17.15 -9.14
C VAL A 191 -33.24 16.87 -10.39
N PRO A 192 -33.25 15.65 -10.97
CA PRO A 192 -34.18 15.33 -12.08
C PRO A 192 -35.63 15.45 -11.69
N ALA A 193 -36.05 14.92 -10.53
CA ALA A 193 -37.44 15.04 -10.07
C ALA A 193 -37.91 16.50 -9.93
N MET A 194 -37.03 17.41 -9.47
CA MET A 194 -37.34 18.83 -9.44
C MET A 194 -37.45 19.43 -10.85
N SER A 195 -36.57 19.04 -11.78
CA SER A 195 -36.62 19.50 -13.16
C SER A 195 -37.92 19.10 -13.87
N ASP A 196 -38.39 17.90 -13.63
CA ASP A 196 -39.66 17.38 -14.20
C ASP A 196 -40.85 18.15 -13.68
N ILE A 197 -40.92 18.43 -12.36
CA ILE A 197 -41.97 19.20 -11.73
C ILE A 197 -42.04 20.62 -12.33
N TYR A 198 -40.87 21.29 -12.47
CA TYR A 198 -40.84 22.66 -13.06
C TYR A 198 -41.24 22.64 -14.53
N GLY A 199 -40.88 21.60 -15.28
CA GLY A 199 -41.29 21.44 -16.68
C GLY A 199 -42.79 21.32 -16.84
N GLU A 200 -43.51 20.62 -15.94
CA GLU A 200 -44.96 20.49 -15.95
C GLU A 200 -45.69 21.81 -15.66
N PHE A 201 -45.13 22.68 -14.79
CA PHE A 201 -45.73 23.96 -14.46
C PHE A 201 -45.29 25.13 -15.36
N GLY A 202 -44.41 24.89 -16.35
CA GLY A 202 -43.94 25.91 -17.31
C GLY A 202 -43.08 27.01 -16.64
N GLY A 203 -42.55 26.77 -15.45
CA GLY A 203 -41.70 27.70 -14.71
C GLY A 203 -40.22 27.58 -15.09
N GLU A 204 -39.49 28.73 -15.03
CA GLU A 204 -38.04 28.69 -15.17
C GLU A 204 -37.37 28.24 -13.87
N LEU A 205 -36.41 27.31 -13.98
CA LEU A 205 -35.62 26.85 -12.84
C LEU A 205 -34.74 27.99 -12.26
N PRO A 206 -34.65 28.10 -10.93
CA PRO A 206 -33.72 29.04 -10.29
C PRO A 206 -32.28 28.79 -10.75
N THR A 207 -31.44 29.84 -10.75
CA THR A 207 -30.09 29.78 -11.26
C THR A 207 -29.24 28.67 -10.58
N ILE A 208 -29.38 28.53 -9.26
CA ILE A 208 -28.67 27.48 -8.49
C ILE A 208 -29.13 26.10 -8.92
N THR A 209 -30.43 25.88 -9.07
CA THR A 209 -30.99 24.59 -9.51
C THR A 209 -30.59 24.28 -10.95
N ARG A 210 -30.56 25.30 -11.84
CA ARG A 210 -30.05 25.13 -13.23
C ARG A 210 -28.59 24.66 -13.28
N VAL A 211 -27.74 25.22 -12.41
CA VAL A 211 -26.35 24.76 -12.27
C VAL A 211 -26.30 23.32 -11.76
N MET A 212 -27.13 22.95 -10.79
CA MET A 212 -27.19 21.57 -10.26
C MET A 212 -27.69 20.59 -11.32
N VAL A 213 -28.70 20.95 -12.13
CA VAL A 213 -29.18 20.13 -13.25
C VAL A 213 -28.06 19.94 -14.28
N ALA A 214 -27.38 21.02 -14.68
CA ALA A 214 -26.26 20.91 -15.63
C ALA A 214 -25.12 20.03 -15.09
N MET A 215 -24.82 20.11 -13.79
CA MET A 215 -23.86 19.21 -13.13
C MET A 215 -24.38 17.76 -13.12
N SER A 216 -25.63 17.54 -12.79
CA SER A 216 -26.27 16.21 -12.80
C SER A 216 -26.19 15.58 -14.17
N ASP A 217 -26.60 16.29 -15.22
CA ASP A 217 -26.54 15.83 -16.60
C ASP A 217 -25.11 15.52 -17.04
N PHE A 218 -24.16 16.35 -16.63
CA PHE A 218 -22.74 16.06 -16.86
C PHE A 218 -22.29 14.76 -16.19
N PHE A 219 -22.63 14.53 -14.93
CA PHE A 219 -22.29 13.29 -14.23
C PHE A 219 -23.00 12.06 -14.81
N ILE A 220 -24.27 12.18 -15.14
CA ILE A 220 -25.06 11.08 -15.71
C ILE A 220 -24.54 10.70 -17.10
N ASN A 221 -24.26 11.68 -17.97
CA ASN A 221 -23.86 11.42 -19.33
C ASN A 221 -22.37 11.08 -19.50
N TYR A 222 -21.50 11.61 -18.61
CA TYR A 222 -20.05 11.50 -18.75
C TYR A 222 -19.35 10.75 -17.60
N TRP A 223 -20.10 10.01 -16.77
CA TRP A 223 -19.51 9.24 -15.65
C TRP A 223 -18.39 8.30 -16.14
N TRP A 224 -18.55 7.65 -17.29
CA TRP A 224 -17.55 6.78 -17.89
C TRP A 224 -16.29 7.55 -18.30
N ALA A 225 -16.45 8.77 -18.84
CA ALA A 225 -15.33 9.64 -19.20
C ALA A 225 -14.59 10.11 -17.94
N ILE A 226 -15.33 10.45 -16.86
CA ILE A 226 -14.74 10.80 -15.56
C ILE A 226 -13.90 9.64 -15.02
N VAL A 227 -14.42 8.41 -15.07
CA VAL A 227 -13.69 7.21 -14.66
C VAL A 227 -12.42 7.00 -15.51
N ILE A 228 -12.51 7.13 -16.84
CA ILE A 228 -11.35 6.99 -17.72
C ILE A 228 -10.30 8.06 -17.45
N VAL A 229 -10.72 9.33 -17.28
CA VAL A 229 -9.80 10.44 -16.96
C VAL A 229 -9.14 10.20 -15.60
N LEU A 230 -9.91 9.78 -14.57
CA LEU A 230 -9.37 9.49 -13.25
C LEU A 230 -8.35 8.34 -13.30
N LEU A 231 -8.67 7.26 -13.99
CA LEU A 231 -7.74 6.14 -14.19
C LEU A 231 -6.50 6.58 -14.97
N GLY A 232 -6.67 7.37 -16.03
CA GLY A 232 -5.57 7.94 -16.81
C GLY A 232 -4.65 8.83 -15.96
N LEU A 233 -5.23 9.68 -15.11
CA LEU A 233 -4.49 10.52 -14.15
C LEU A 233 -3.75 9.67 -13.11
N LEU A 234 -4.39 8.64 -12.55
CA LEU A 234 -3.75 7.74 -11.58
C LEU A 234 -2.58 6.97 -12.20
N ILE A 235 -2.77 6.43 -13.40
CA ILE A 235 -1.71 5.72 -14.14
C ILE A 235 -0.60 6.70 -14.52
N GLY A 236 -0.94 7.86 -15.07
CA GLY A 236 0.01 8.91 -15.45
C GLY A 236 0.81 9.41 -14.23
N TYR A 237 0.14 9.63 -13.10
CA TYR A 237 0.80 10.00 -11.84
C TYR A 237 1.76 8.91 -11.37
N LYS A 238 1.35 7.63 -11.41
CA LYS A 238 2.20 6.50 -11.02
C LYS A 238 3.43 6.42 -11.93
N VAL A 239 3.24 6.44 -13.25
CA VAL A 239 4.35 6.40 -14.22
C VAL A 239 5.28 7.60 -14.02
N TRP A 240 4.75 8.79 -13.76
CA TRP A 240 5.56 9.99 -13.50
C TRP A 240 6.35 9.86 -12.20
N VAL A 241 5.74 9.38 -11.12
CA VAL A 241 6.43 9.19 -9.81
C VAL A 241 7.48 8.09 -9.89
N ASP A 242 7.32 7.08 -10.76
CA ASP A 242 8.31 6.01 -10.96
C ASP A 242 9.56 6.53 -11.72
N THR A 243 9.49 7.71 -12.35
CA THR A 243 10.68 8.35 -12.93
C THR A 243 11.55 8.99 -11.84
N PRO A 244 12.90 8.97 -11.96
CA PRO A 244 13.79 9.58 -10.96
C PRO A 244 13.49 11.06 -10.70
N LYS A 245 13.14 11.83 -11.76
CA LYS A 245 12.78 13.24 -11.65
C LYS A 245 11.43 13.45 -10.97
N GLY A 246 10.42 12.61 -11.30
CA GLY A 246 9.09 12.67 -10.71
C GLY A 246 9.12 12.33 -9.23
N LYS A 247 9.83 11.26 -8.85
CA LYS A 247 10.05 10.87 -7.45
C LYS A 247 10.68 12.00 -6.64
N ARG A 248 11.81 12.54 -7.12
CA ARG A 248 12.51 13.65 -6.43
C ARG A 248 11.62 14.89 -6.28
N THR A 249 10.81 15.23 -7.29
CA THR A 249 9.90 16.37 -7.24
C THR A 249 8.79 16.14 -6.23
N LYS A 250 8.17 14.96 -6.26
CA LYS A 250 7.15 14.53 -5.28
C LYS A 250 7.70 14.61 -3.86
N ASP A 251 8.88 14.04 -3.61
CA ASP A 251 9.49 13.98 -2.30
C ASP A 251 9.80 15.38 -1.76
N LYS A 252 10.28 16.28 -2.61
CA LYS A 252 10.50 17.69 -2.27
C LYS A 252 9.22 18.45 -1.96
N ILE A 253 8.14 18.18 -2.68
CA ILE A 253 6.83 18.81 -2.47
C ILE A 253 6.21 18.30 -1.17
N ILE A 254 6.21 16.99 -0.93
CA ILE A 254 5.59 16.38 0.26
C ILE A 254 6.15 16.97 1.55
N VAL A 255 7.45 17.17 1.64
CA VAL A 255 8.10 17.76 2.83
C VAL A 255 7.65 19.21 3.07
N LYS A 256 7.21 19.94 2.03
CA LYS A 256 6.75 21.33 2.12
C LYS A 256 5.26 21.48 2.41
N ILE A 257 4.48 20.41 2.27
CA ILE A 257 3.04 20.46 2.55
C ILE A 257 2.83 20.58 4.07
N PRO A 258 2.06 21.58 4.54
CA PRO A 258 1.75 21.70 5.96
C PRO A 258 1.09 20.41 6.48
N ILE A 259 1.34 20.04 7.73
CA ILE A 259 0.89 18.82 8.40
C ILE A 259 1.60 17.58 7.87
N MET A 260 1.43 17.22 6.57
CA MET A 260 2.03 16.03 5.97
C MET A 260 3.56 16.10 5.94
N GLY A 261 4.14 17.25 5.61
CA GLY A 261 5.60 17.44 5.58
C GLY A 261 6.22 17.24 6.96
N THR A 262 5.58 17.72 8.01
CA THR A 262 6.03 17.52 9.39
C THR A 262 6.04 16.04 9.77
N ILE A 263 4.97 15.30 9.45
CA ILE A 263 4.88 13.86 9.73
C ILE A 263 5.94 13.09 8.95
N VAL A 264 6.05 13.33 7.64
CA VAL A 264 7.04 12.64 6.79
C VAL A 264 8.46 12.93 7.26
N SER A 265 8.79 14.19 7.59
CA SER A 265 10.12 14.53 8.10
C SER A 265 10.43 13.82 9.41
N LYS A 266 9.52 13.84 10.39
CA LYS A 266 9.68 13.14 11.67
C LYS A 266 9.81 11.62 11.48
N MET A 267 9.06 11.04 10.53
CA MET A 267 9.18 9.62 10.19
C MET A 267 10.56 9.28 9.60
N GLN A 268 11.08 10.11 8.68
CA GLN A 268 12.42 9.90 8.10
C GLN A 268 13.50 10.01 9.18
N LEU A 269 13.38 10.97 10.11
CA LEU A 269 14.31 11.15 11.23
C LEU A 269 14.25 9.98 12.22
N ALA A 270 13.06 9.52 12.58
CA ALA A 270 12.87 8.34 13.42
C ALA A 270 13.47 7.08 12.77
N GLN A 271 13.21 6.87 11.48
CA GLN A 271 13.74 5.73 10.72
C GLN A 271 15.28 5.80 10.60
N PHE A 272 15.82 6.97 10.25
CA PHE A 272 17.25 7.19 10.16
C PHE A 272 17.97 6.85 11.46
N THR A 273 17.56 7.49 12.58
CA THR A 273 18.25 7.33 13.88
C THR A 273 18.09 5.92 14.42
N ARG A 274 16.93 5.30 14.22
CA ARG A 274 16.67 3.92 14.66
C ARG A 274 17.50 2.91 13.88
N LEU A 275 17.48 2.97 12.54
CA LEU A 275 18.22 2.00 11.72
C LEU A 275 19.72 2.17 11.89
N LEU A 276 20.23 3.40 11.89
CA LEU A 276 21.65 3.62 12.08
C LEU A 276 22.12 3.12 13.46
N GLY A 277 21.36 3.43 14.53
CA GLY A 277 21.65 2.94 15.87
C GLY A 277 21.60 1.41 15.97
N LEU A 278 20.60 0.79 15.36
CA LEU A 278 20.46 -0.67 15.31
C LEU A 278 21.63 -1.35 14.59
N LEU A 279 22.01 -0.82 13.41
CA LEU A 279 23.09 -1.38 12.60
C LEU A 279 24.45 -1.25 13.31
N LEU A 280 24.73 -0.08 13.91
CA LEU A 280 25.96 0.14 14.68
C LEU A 280 26.00 -0.73 15.95
N GLY A 281 24.92 -0.78 16.71
CA GLY A 281 24.78 -1.63 17.89
C GLY A 281 24.76 -3.13 17.60
N SER A 282 24.70 -3.50 16.32
CA SER A 282 24.85 -4.90 15.84
C SER A 282 26.25 -5.17 15.30
N GLY A 283 27.20 -4.22 15.43
CA GLY A 283 28.61 -4.38 15.07
C GLY A 283 28.92 -4.15 13.59
N LEU A 284 27.99 -3.62 12.78
CA LEU A 284 28.31 -3.24 11.40
C LEU A 284 29.23 -2.01 11.39
N SER A 285 30.14 -1.95 10.39
CA SER A 285 30.95 -0.77 10.17
C SER A 285 30.08 0.45 9.86
N ILE A 286 30.50 1.62 10.31
CA ILE A 286 29.76 2.89 10.14
C ILE A 286 29.45 3.19 8.67
N ILE A 287 30.37 2.91 7.75
CA ILE A 287 30.19 3.12 6.32
C ILE A 287 29.06 2.25 5.78
N ARG A 288 29.05 0.96 6.15
CA ARG A 288 28.01 0.02 5.73
C ARG A 288 26.66 0.34 6.37
N ALA A 289 26.66 0.72 7.64
CA ALA A 289 25.46 1.15 8.35
C ALA A 289 24.84 2.40 7.72
N LEU A 290 25.63 3.40 7.34
CA LEU A 290 25.16 4.59 6.63
C LEU A 290 24.57 4.26 5.25
N GLU A 291 25.25 3.39 4.49
CA GLU A 291 24.77 2.95 3.17
C GLU A 291 23.39 2.28 3.26
N LEU A 292 23.26 1.28 4.13
CA LEU A 292 21.99 0.56 4.33
C LEU A 292 20.89 1.47 4.85
N THR A 293 21.21 2.34 5.79
CA THR A 293 20.27 3.35 6.31
C THR A 293 19.80 4.28 5.20
N ALA A 294 20.71 4.82 4.38
CA ALA A 294 20.35 5.67 3.25
C ALA A 294 19.44 4.95 2.26
N MET A 295 19.73 3.69 1.92
CA MET A 295 18.91 2.89 1.00
C MET A 295 17.51 2.64 1.52
N SER A 296 17.32 2.53 2.84
CA SER A 296 16.04 2.30 3.50
C SER A 296 15.17 3.55 3.63
N LEU A 297 15.74 4.75 3.53
CA LEU A 297 14.96 5.98 3.57
C LEU A 297 14.11 6.12 2.30
N SER A 298 12.82 6.39 2.47
CA SER A 298 11.88 6.48 1.36
C SER A 298 11.95 7.81 0.62
N ASN A 299 12.36 8.90 1.31
CA ASN A 299 12.42 10.24 0.76
C ASN A 299 13.85 10.57 0.29
N ASP A 300 14.00 10.90 -0.99
CA ASP A 300 15.28 11.14 -1.62
C ASP A 300 16.04 12.35 -1.04
N MET A 301 15.34 13.35 -0.45
CA MET A 301 15.99 14.51 0.17
C MET A 301 16.77 14.11 1.42
N PHE A 302 16.19 13.25 2.27
CA PHE A 302 16.84 12.73 3.46
C PHE A 302 17.95 11.72 3.10
N LYS A 303 17.67 10.86 2.13
CA LYS A 303 18.60 9.85 1.63
C LYS A 303 19.91 10.45 1.10
N GLU A 304 19.82 11.53 0.34
CA GLU A 304 20.97 12.20 -0.29
C GLU A 304 21.93 12.76 0.77
N VAL A 305 21.41 13.29 1.89
CA VAL A 305 22.22 13.80 3.01
C VAL A 305 23.03 12.68 3.67
N ILE A 306 22.42 11.49 3.83
CA ILE A 306 23.12 10.36 4.45
C ILE A 306 24.19 9.79 3.52
N PHE A 307 23.98 9.79 2.20
CA PHE A 307 25.05 9.44 1.26
C PHE A 307 26.21 10.44 1.31
N GLN A 308 25.94 11.75 1.41
CA GLN A 308 26.99 12.76 1.62
C GLN A 308 27.73 12.54 2.94
N ALA A 309 26.99 12.18 3.98
CA ALA A 309 27.59 11.86 5.28
C ALA A 309 28.47 10.59 5.21
N LYS A 310 28.04 9.57 4.46
CA LYS A 310 28.87 8.39 4.19
C LYS A 310 30.19 8.77 3.51
N GLU A 311 30.13 9.58 2.45
CA GLU A 311 31.34 10.03 1.73
C GLU A 311 32.28 10.84 2.61
N GLU A 312 31.76 11.69 3.51
CA GLU A 312 32.57 12.46 4.47
C GLU A 312 33.28 11.53 5.46
N VAL A 313 32.56 10.55 6.02
CA VAL A 313 33.13 9.56 6.93
C VAL A 313 34.16 8.66 6.24
N GLU A 314 33.99 8.28 4.97
CA GLU A 314 34.99 7.55 4.18
C GLU A 314 36.31 8.32 4.03
N ARG A 315 36.24 9.65 4.04
CA ARG A 315 37.42 10.53 4.01
C ARG A 315 38.01 10.83 5.39
N GLY A 316 37.45 10.22 6.44
CA GLY A 316 37.86 10.46 7.83
C GLY A 316 37.25 11.70 8.46
N GLY A 317 36.24 12.31 7.83
CA GLY A 317 35.50 13.46 8.37
C GLY A 317 34.40 13.05 9.34
N SER A 318 33.72 14.06 9.93
CA SER A 318 32.61 13.85 10.89
C SER A 318 31.28 13.55 10.20
N LEU A 319 30.56 12.59 10.71
CA LEU A 319 29.17 12.28 10.32
C LEU A 319 28.23 13.46 10.60
N ALA A 320 28.45 14.17 11.71
CA ALA A 320 27.59 15.28 12.12
C ALA A 320 27.61 16.46 11.14
N LEU A 321 28.71 16.69 10.44
CA LEU A 321 28.94 17.91 9.64
C LEU A 321 28.00 18.03 8.41
N PRO A 322 27.83 17.01 7.54
CA PRO A 322 26.87 17.05 6.44
C PRO A 322 25.41 17.14 6.93
N ILE A 323 25.09 16.49 8.04
CA ILE A 323 23.78 16.51 8.66
C ILE A 323 23.44 17.91 9.17
N ALA A 324 24.40 18.59 9.82
CA ALA A 324 24.23 19.96 10.33
C ALA A 324 24.04 21.00 9.20
N ARG A 325 24.58 20.75 8.01
CA ARG A 325 24.43 21.64 6.84
C ARG A 325 23.12 21.48 6.10
N SER A 326 22.34 20.47 6.45
CA SER A 326 21.10 20.13 5.76
C SER A 326 19.89 20.79 6.41
N ASP A 327 19.04 21.43 5.60
CA ASP A 327 17.75 21.99 6.06
C ASP A 327 16.71 20.89 6.44
N TYR A 328 16.97 19.63 6.07
CA TYR A 328 16.05 18.52 6.34
C TYR A 328 16.28 17.88 7.71
N TYR A 329 17.45 18.07 8.29
CA TYR A 329 17.81 17.50 9.60
C TYR A 329 17.88 18.61 10.65
N PRO A 330 17.04 18.56 11.72
CA PRO A 330 17.12 19.52 12.80
C PRO A 330 18.47 19.51 13.50
N LEU A 331 18.91 20.68 14.00
CA LEU A 331 20.21 20.84 14.66
C LEU A 331 20.41 19.86 15.82
N ILE A 332 19.35 19.49 16.54
CA ILE A 332 19.42 18.53 17.64
C ILE A 332 19.97 17.17 17.17
N VAL A 333 19.63 16.73 15.95
CA VAL A 333 20.12 15.45 15.41
C VAL A 333 21.62 15.49 15.19
N SER A 334 22.11 16.52 14.50
CA SER A 334 23.55 16.69 14.24
C SER A 334 24.35 16.90 15.53
N SER A 335 23.81 17.66 16.50
CA SER A 335 24.46 17.87 17.81
C SER A 335 24.57 16.57 18.62
N MET A 336 23.50 15.75 18.61
CA MET A 336 23.53 14.46 19.30
C MET A 336 24.50 13.47 18.63
N ILE A 337 24.56 13.47 17.28
CA ILE A 337 25.52 12.67 16.54
C ILE A 337 26.94 13.10 16.87
N ALA A 338 27.23 14.41 16.91
CA ALA A 338 28.55 14.91 17.28
C ALA A 338 28.98 14.43 18.69
N VAL A 339 28.07 14.48 19.66
CA VAL A 339 28.32 13.95 21.01
C VAL A 339 28.62 12.45 20.95
N GLY A 340 27.85 11.68 20.19
CA GLY A 340 28.07 10.24 20.01
C GLY A 340 29.39 9.92 19.31
N GLU A 341 29.83 10.73 18.33
CA GLU A 341 31.15 10.61 17.69
C GLU A 341 32.30 10.91 18.69
N GLU A 342 32.18 11.97 19.50
CA GLU A 342 33.19 12.35 20.51
C GLU A 342 33.33 11.34 21.65
N THR A 343 32.19 10.74 22.08
CA THR A 343 32.17 9.77 23.18
C THR A 343 32.41 8.33 22.73
N GLY A 344 32.27 8.04 21.45
CA GLY A 344 32.30 6.69 20.90
C GLY A 344 31.02 5.88 21.17
N GLU A 345 29.94 6.51 21.69
CA GLU A 345 28.65 5.88 22.04
C GLU A 345 27.53 6.28 21.06
N LEU A 346 27.85 6.26 19.76
CA LEU A 346 26.94 6.74 18.73
C LEU A 346 25.62 5.91 18.67
N ASP A 347 25.70 4.61 18.88
CA ASP A 347 24.53 3.71 18.94
C ASP A 347 23.59 4.06 20.10
N THR A 348 24.15 4.31 21.30
CA THR A 348 23.38 4.70 22.49
C THR A 348 22.69 6.06 22.31
N VAL A 349 23.39 7.03 21.76
CA VAL A 349 22.85 8.37 21.50
C VAL A 349 21.76 8.30 20.43
N LEU A 350 21.99 7.58 19.33
CA LEU A 350 21.00 7.39 18.27
C LEU A 350 19.73 6.67 18.76
N ALA A 351 19.86 5.71 19.68
CA ALA A 351 18.70 5.06 20.30
C ALA A 351 17.81 6.06 21.06
N LYS A 352 18.42 6.99 21.82
CA LYS A 352 17.69 8.06 22.54
C LYS A 352 17.01 9.03 21.57
N VAL A 353 17.70 9.46 20.54
CA VAL A 353 17.14 10.35 19.50
C VAL A 353 16.01 9.65 18.74
N SER A 354 16.16 8.37 18.46
CA SER A 354 15.10 7.55 17.83
C SER A 354 13.84 7.50 18.67
N GLN A 355 13.97 7.28 19.99
CA GLN A 355 12.82 7.26 20.90
C GLN A 355 12.12 8.62 20.91
N TYR A 356 12.85 9.72 20.96
CA TYR A 356 12.30 11.06 20.88
C TYR A 356 11.50 11.27 19.59
N TYR A 357 12.07 10.94 18.42
CA TYR A 357 11.35 11.10 17.14
C TYR A 357 10.18 10.14 16.98
N LYS A 358 10.22 8.95 17.59
CA LYS A 358 9.08 8.04 17.64
C LYS A 358 7.90 8.69 18.38
N GLU A 359 8.13 9.30 19.53
CA GLU A 359 7.11 10.02 20.29
C GLU A 359 6.59 11.23 19.51
N GLU A 360 7.47 11.96 18.83
CA GLU A 360 7.12 13.08 17.95
C GLU A 360 6.25 12.66 16.75
N VAL A 361 6.50 11.48 16.17
CA VAL A 361 5.67 10.90 15.10
C VAL A 361 4.30 10.50 15.65
N ASP A 362 4.25 9.89 16.83
CA ASP A 362 3.02 9.48 17.49
C ASP A 362 2.12 10.71 17.75
N GLN A 363 2.67 11.76 18.33
CA GLN A 363 1.95 13.03 18.57
C GLN A 363 1.51 13.71 17.28
N ALA A 364 2.39 13.76 16.27
CA ALA A 364 2.05 14.37 14.99
C ALA A 364 0.91 13.62 14.28
N THR A 365 0.87 12.29 14.41
CA THR A 365 -0.19 11.45 13.84
C THR A 365 -1.53 11.63 14.58
N GLU A 366 -1.52 11.74 15.90
CA GLU A 366 -2.71 12.05 16.71
C GLU A 366 -3.24 13.45 16.40
N ASN A 367 -2.35 14.44 16.33
CA ASN A 367 -2.72 15.82 15.99
C ASN A 367 -3.27 15.94 14.55
N MET A 368 -2.82 15.11 13.60
CA MET A 368 -3.35 15.09 12.25
C MET A 368 -4.85 14.79 12.23
N SER A 369 -5.29 13.79 13.01
CA SER A 369 -6.71 13.42 13.09
C SER A 369 -7.56 14.57 13.60
N SER A 370 -7.11 15.27 14.65
CA SER A 370 -7.82 16.40 15.24
C SER A 370 -7.82 17.66 14.34
N LEU A 371 -6.79 17.87 13.52
CA LEU A 371 -6.75 18.98 12.55
C LEU A 371 -7.62 18.73 11.31
N LEU A 372 -7.81 17.47 10.93
CA LEU A 372 -8.68 17.11 9.81
C LEU A 372 -10.17 17.31 10.14
N GLU A 373 -10.57 17.13 11.41
CA GLU A 373 -11.97 17.24 11.84
C GLU A 373 -12.63 18.58 11.49
N PRO A 374 -12.05 19.76 11.84
CA PRO A 374 -12.62 21.06 11.44
C PRO A 374 -12.72 21.24 9.92
N ILE A 375 -11.75 20.73 9.17
CA ILE A 375 -11.75 20.82 7.70
C ILE A 375 -12.95 20.04 7.14
N PHE A 376 -13.18 18.82 7.65
CA PHE A 376 -14.32 18.00 7.23
C PHE A 376 -15.66 18.59 7.66
N LEU A 377 -15.75 19.22 8.84
CA LEU A 377 -16.95 19.93 9.27
C LEU A 377 -17.28 21.09 8.33
N VAL A 378 -16.29 21.86 7.88
CA VAL A 378 -16.50 22.93 6.90
C VAL A 378 -16.93 22.37 5.55
N ILE A 379 -16.27 21.32 5.04
CA ILE A 379 -16.65 20.66 3.78
C ILE A 379 -18.10 20.14 3.87
N MET A 380 -18.44 19.47 4.97
CA MET A 380 -19.79 18.96 5.20
C MET A 380 -20.81 20.09 5.31
N GLY A 381 -20.49 21.16 6.02
CA GLY A 381 -21.34 22.35 6.10
C GLY A 381 -21.62 22.99 4.74
N VAL A 382 -20.60 23.13 3.90
CA VAL A 382 -20.73 23.62 2.51
C VAL A 382 -21.57 22.67 1.67
N ALA A 383 -21.34 21.34 1.78
CA ALA A 383 -22.12 20.34 1.05
C ALA A 383 -23.60 20.38 1.45
N VAL A 384 -23.89 20.43 2.76
CA VAL A 384 -25.28 20.52 3.28
C VAL A 384 -25.93 21.84 2.85
N ALA A 385 -25.23 22.97 2.92
CA ALA A 385 -25.74 24.25 2.45
C ALA A 385 -26.06 24.22 0.95
N PHE A 386 -25.19 23.63 0.13
CA PHE A 386 -25.42 23.48 -1.30
C PHE A 386 -26.66 22.62 -1.59
N ILE A 387 -26.83 21.52 -0.87
CA ILE A 387 -28.01 20.65 -0.96
C ILE A 387 -29.27 21.43 -0.53
N ALA A 388 -29.22 22.09 0.61
CA ALA A 388 -30.34 22.82 1.16
C ALA A 388 -30.81 23.94 0.19
N LEU A 389 -29.89 24.74 -0.32
CA LEU A 389 -30.20 25.80 -1.30
C LEU A 389 -30.75 25.20 -2.61
N GLY A 390 -30.22 24.08 -3.07
CA GLY A 390 -30.69 23.43 -4.28
C GLY A 390 -32.09 22.83 -4.19
N VAL A 391 -32.55 22.50 -2.99
CA VAL A 391 -33.89 21.93 -2.72
C VAL A 391 -34.88 23.01 -2.29
N TYR A 392 -34.52 23.84 -1.31
CA TYR A 392 -35.47 24.82 -0.76
C TYR A 392 -35.78 25.95 -1.75
N THR A 393 -34.78 26.44 -2.50
CA THR A 393 -35.01 27.56 -3.45
C THR A 393 -36.07 27.19 -4.49
N PRO A 394 -36.03 26.04 -5.19
CA PRO A 394 -37.12 25.66 -6.08
C PRO A 394 -38.46 25.47 -5.37
N MET A 395 -38.47 24.86 -4.19
CA MET A 395 -39.76 24.66 -3.46
C MET A 395 -40.44 25.96 -3.12
N PHE A 396 -39.72 27.00 -2.71
CA PHE A 396 -40.32 28.32 -2.41
C PHE A 396 -40.80 28.99 -3.67
N GLN A 397 -40.07 29.00 -4.77
CA GLN A 397 -40.49 29.60 -6.02
C GLN A 397 -41.66 28.84 -6.67
N LEU A 398 -41.78 27.56 -6.52
CA LEU A 398 -42.94 26.77 -6.96
C LEU A 398 -44.22 27.23 -6.24
N SER A 399 -44.16 27.56 -4.97
CA SER A 399 -45.29 28.09 -4.22
C SER A 399 -45.77 29.48 -4.70
N GLU A 400 -44.84 30.34 -5.15
CA GLU A 400 -45.15 31.63 -5.78
C GLU A 400 -45.78 31.45 -7.18
N VAL A 401 -45.26 30.57 -8.01
CA VAL A 401 -45.77 30.25 -9.34
C VAL A 401 -47.19 29.63 -9.24
N MET A 402 -47.42 28.71 -8.31
CA MET A 402 -48.74 28.13 -8.07
C MET A 402 -49.74 29.18 -7.52
N GLY A 403 -49.29 30.09 -6.65
CA GLY A 403 -50.09 31.21 -6.15
C GLY A 403 -50.54 32.14 -7.29
N MET A 404 -49.65 32.50 -8.19
CA MET A 404 -49.98 33.30 -9.38
C MET A 404 -50.97 32.59 -10.34
N VAL A 405 -50.79 31.27 -10.56
CA VAL A 405 -51.69 30.49 -11.41
C VAL A 405 -53.09 30.38 -10.82
N VAL A 406 -53.24 30.31 -9.50
CA VAL A 406 -54.53 30.29 -8.81
C VAL A 406 -55.19 31.66 -8.87
N ASP A 407 -54.44 32.76 -8.73
CA ASP A 407 -54.98 34.11 -8.84
C ASP A 407 -55.46 34.45 -10.27
N ILE A 408 -54.69 34.03 -11.30
CA ILE A 408 -55.12 34.21 -12.70
C ILE A 408 -56.38 33.41 -13.01
N LYS A 409 -56.51 32.18 -12.51
CA LYS A 409 -57.73 31.37 -12.68
C LYS A 409 -58.94 31.99 -11.99
N ASN A 410 -58.77 32.62 -10.85
CA ASN A 410 -59.84 33.32 -10.13
C ASN A 410 -60.20 34.66 -10.75
N LEU A 411 -59.35 35.25 -11.61
CA LEU A 411 -59.60 36.49 -12.34
C LEU A 411 -60.33 36.30 -13.66
N ILE A 412 -60.38 35.06 -14.20
CA ILE A 412 -60.98 34.68 -15.50
C ILE A 412 -62.34 34.04 -15.31
N VAL A 413 -62.79 33.72 -14.10
CA VAL A 413 -64.11 33.25 -13.74
C VAL A 413 -64.93 34.42 -13.18
#